data_29446962ea38cae1749cc96c601f8634
#
_entry.id   29446962ea38cae1749cc96c601f8634
#
_cell.length_a   1.000
_cell.length_b   1.000
_cell.length_c   1.000
_cell.angle_alpha   90.00
_cell.angle_beta   90.00
_cell.angle_gamma   90.00
#
_symmetry.space_group_name_H-M   'P 1'
#
loop_
_entity.id
_entity.type
_entity.pdbx_description
1 polymer ?
#
loop_
_entity_poly.entity_id
_entity_poly.type
_entity_poly.pdbx_seq_one_letter_code
_entity_poly.pdbx_strand_id
1 'polypeptide(L)'
;SESEINRRLRLLLISLGSHYSYVGYTATPMANVFINPEVDDENSLGPSLYPNDFIVSLEEPDGYCGINKIHIGGEESSFLIRVPNADAAILRDAADDEQIMDKTPLPESLEDAMMEFILSWAIRRLRNQENKHHSMLIHVKHTIESMTPLVRKVKQKFDHWESLLSNAYEEE
;
A
#
# COMPACT_ATOMS: atom_id res chain seq x y z
N SER A 1 -2.07 -14.26 -20.93
CA SER A 1 -0.77 -14.93 -21.14
C SER A 1 -0.28 -15.51 -19.83
N GLU A 2 0.06 -16.78 -19.85
CA GLU A 2 0.63 -17.45 -18.68
C GLU A 2 1.97 -16.82 -18.30
N SER A 3 2.20 -16.61 -17.00
CA SER A 3 3.47 -16.07 -16.53
C SER A 3 4.56 -17.15 -16.60
N GLU A 4 5.79 -16.77 -16.92
CA GLU A 4 6.93 -17.70 -16.97
C GLU A 4 7.14 -18.44 -15.64
N ILE A 5 6.82 -17.80 -14.50
CA ILE A 5 6.89 -18.42 -13.18
C ILE A 5 5.86 -19.54 -13.06
N ASN A 6 4.61 -19.31 -13.47
CA ASN A 6 3.57 -20.33 -13.45
C ASN A 6 3.97 -21.54 -14.31
N ARG A 7 4.43 -21.29 -15.52
CA ARG A 7 4.91 -22.33 -16.42
C ARG A 7 6.01 -23.19 -15.80
N ARG A 8 7.01 -22.57 -15.18
CA ARG A 8 8.13 -23.31 -14.54
C ARG A 8 7.67 -24.12 -13.33
N LEU A 9 6.76 -23.58 -12.51
CA LEU A 9 6.19 -24.32 -11.39
C LEU A 9 5.43 -25.57 -11.88
N ARG A 10 4.60 -25.44 -12.90
CA ARG A 10 3.87 -26.58 -13.48
C ARG A 10 4.82 -27.65 -14.03
N LEU A 11 5.88 -27.27 -14.75
CA LEU A 11 6.91 -28.21 -15.22
C LEU A 11 7.61 -28.93 -14.06
N LEU A 12 7.92 -28.21 -12.98
CA LEU A 12 8.49 -28.82 -11.77
C LEU A 12 7.55 -29.88 -11.19
N LEU A 13 6.27 -29.53 -11.01
CA LEU A 13 5.27 -30.45 -10.47
C LEU A 13 5.09 -31.69 -11.36
N ILE A 14 5.05 -31.51 -12.67
CA ILE A 14 5.00 -32.64 -13.63
C ILE A 14 6.22 -33.55 -13.45
N SER A 15 7.41 -32.98 -13.25
CA SER A 15 8.65 -33.78 -13.09
C SER A 15 8.65 -34.61 -11.80
N LEU A 16 7.88 -34.22 -10.79
CA LEU A 16 7.72 -34.95 -9.51
C LEU A 16 6.70 -36.10 -9.61
N GLY A 17 5.95 -36.20 -10.70
CA GLY A 17 4.92 -37.23 -10.91
C GLY A 17 3.74 -37.06 -9.96
N SER A 18 3.31 -38.14 -9.28
CA SER A 18 2.18 -38.13 -8.36
C SER A 18 2.55 -38.00 -6.86
N HIS A 19 3.83 -37.76 -6.57
CA HIS A 19 4.34 -37.78 -5.19
C HIS A 19 4.66 -36.38 -4.67
N TYR A 20 3.75 -35.43 -4.83
CA TYR A 20 3.93 -34.09 -4.31
C TYR A 20 2.65 -33.51 -3.71
N SER A 21 2.82 -32.52 -2.85
CA SER A 21 1.76 -31.61 -2.42
C SER A 21 2.19 -30.18 -2.74
N TYR A 22 1.28 -29.39 -3.27
CA TYR A 22 1.50 -27.96 -3.51
C TYR A 22 0.62 -27.15 -2.58
N VAL A 23 1.24 -26.35 -1.74
CA VAL A 23 0.54 -25.45 -0.79
C VAL A 23 1.00 -24.03 -1.03
N GLY A 24 0.09 -23.16 -1.39
CA GLY A 24 0.34 -21.73 -1.59
C GLY A 24 -0.01 -20.93 -0.34
N TYR A 25 0.89 -20.06 0.09
CA TYR A 25 0.63 -19.06 1.14
C TYR A 25 0.54 -17.69 0.49
N THR A 26 -0.57 -17.00 0.68
CA THR A 26 -0.79 -15.68 0.08
C THR A 26 -1.64 -14.80 0.97
N ALA A 27 -1.36 -13.49 0.95
CA ALA A 27 -2.21 -12.47 1.58
C ALA A 27 -3.41 -12.09 0.67
N THR A 28 -3.39 -12.47 -0.62
CA THR A 28 -4.39 -12.09 -1.62
C THR A 28 -4.90 -13.31 -2.39
N PRO A 29 -5.68 -14.21 -1.76
CA PRO A 29 -6.09 -15.49 -2.35
C PRO A 29 -7.04 -15.35 -3.54
N MET A 30 -7.71 -14.20 -3.70
CA MET A 30 -8.77 -14.01 -4.69
C MET A 30 -8.32 -14.29 -6.13
N ALA A 31 -7.10 -13.93 -6.49
CA ALA A 31 -6.56 -14.21 -7.83
C ALA A 31 -6.50 -15.71 -8.13
N ASN A 32 -6.26 -16.54 -7.12
CA ASN A 32 -6.21 -17.99 -7.25
C ASN A 32 -7.61 -18.62 -7.35
N VAL A 33 -8.60 -18.01 -6.67
CA VAL A 33 -9.99 -18.48 -6.74
C VAL A 33 -10.61 -18.25 -8.12
N PHE A 34 -10.17 -17.22 -8.84
CA PHE A 34 -10.64 -16.92 -10.19
C PHE A 34 -9.92 -17.67 -11.32
N ILE A 35 -8.96 -18.52 -10.99
CA ILE A 35 -8.37 -19.41 -11.98
C ILE A 35 -9.44 -20.43 -12.40
N ASN A 36 -9.70 -20.54 -13.71
CA ASN A 36 -10.61 -21.58 -14.21
C ASN A 36 -9.93 -22.95 -14.17
N PRO A 37 -10.42 -23.90 -13.36
CA PRO A 37 -9.79 -25.23 -13.26
C PRO A 37 -9.98 -26.09 -14.53
N GLU A 38 -10.96 -25.75 -15.38
CA GLU A 38 -11.34 -26.54 -16.55
C GLU A 38 -10.57 -26.14 -17.84
N VAL A 39 -9.80 -25.05 -17.80
CA VAL A 39 -9.00 -24.64 -18.95
C VAL A 39 -7.73 -25.49 -18.99
N ASP A 40 -7.79 -26.58 -19.70
CA ASP A 40 -6.59 -27.22 -20.25
C ASP A 40 -5.95 -26.26 -21.25
N ASP A 41 -4.81 -25.71 -20.89
CA ASP A 41 -4.02 -24.91 -21.82
C ASP A 41 -3.57 -25.86 -22.95
N GLU A 42 -3.87 -25.52 -24.21
CA GLU A 42 -3.54 -26.31 -25.41
C GLU A 42 -2.05 -26.67 -25.51
N ASN A 43 -1.21 -26.12 -24.65
CA ASN A 43 0.23 -26.36 -24.54
C ASN A 43 0.62 -27.54 -23.62
N SER A 44 -0.29 -28.41 -23.23
CA SER A 44 -0.02 -29.69 -22.54
C SER A 44 0.75 -29.67 -21.23
N LEU A 45 0.74 -28.55 -20.46
CA LEU A 45 1.39 -28.49 -19.16
C LEU A 45 0.53 -29.01 -18.00
N GLY A 46 -0.56 -29.71 -18.29
CA GLY A 46 -1.49 -30.22 -17.29
C GLY A 46 -2.36 -29.14 -16.63
N PRO A 47 -3.07 -29.46 -15.55
CA PRO A 47 -4.02 -28.57 -14.92
C PRO A 47 -3.34 -27.32 -14.35
N SER A 48 -4.09 -26.21 -14.30
CA SER A 48 -3.62 -24.96 -13.69
C SER A 48 -3.34 -25.15 -12.19
N LEU A 49 -2.59 -24.21 -11.58
CA LEU A 49 -2.30 -24.21 -10.13
C LEU A 49 -3.53 -23.74 -9.31
N TYR A 50 -4.70 -24.30 -9.62
CA TYR A 50 -5.91 -24.04 -8.85
C TYR A 50 -5.88 -24.84 -7.53
N PRO A 51 -6.25 -24.27 -6.38
CA PRO A 51 -6.30 -24.98 -5.11
C PRO A 51 -7.52 -25.90 -5.04
N ASN A 52 -7.38 -27.12 -5.55
CA ASN A 52 -8.49 -28.08 -5.65
C ASN A 52 -8.93 -28.66 -4.32
N ASP A 53 -8.02 -28.82 -3.35
CA ASP A 53 -8.29 -29.61 -2.16
C ASP A 53 -8.81 -28.75 -1.00
N PHE A 54 -8.23 -27.57 -0.78
CA PHE A 54 -8.64 -26.68 0.30
C PHE A 54 -8.18 -25.23 0.10
N ILE A 55 -8.92 -24.32 0.72
CA ILE A 55 -8.52 -22.95 0.99
C ILE A 55 -8.78 -22.70 2.47
N VAL A 56 -7.75 -22.36 3.22
CA VAL A 56 -7.82 -22.07 4.64
C VAL A 56 -7.54 -20.59 4.87
N SER A 57 -8.51 -19.90 5.47
CA SER A 57 -8.31 -18.55 5.99
C SER A 57 -7.80 -18.64 7.42
N LEU A 58 -6.67 -18.02 7.70
CA LEU A 58 -6.16 -17.94 9.08
C LEU A 58 -6.98 -16.93 9.87
N GLU A 59 -7.22 -17.25 11.13
CA GLU A 59 -7.85 -16.33 12.06
C GLU A 59 -6.94 -15.15 12.37
N GLU A 60 -7.55 -13.99 12.60
CA GLU A 60 -6.82 -12.76 12.95
C GLU A 60 -6.26 -12.90 14.37
N PRO A 61 -4.94 -12.74 14.56
CA PRO A 61 -4.32 -12.84 15.88
C PRO A 61 -4.81 -11.75 16.84
N ASP A 62 -4.83 -12.06 18.13
CA ASP A 62 -5.17 -11.09 19.16
C ASP A 62 -4.26 -9.87 19.11
N GLY A 63 -4.86 -8.67 19.17
CA GLY A 63 -4.14 -7.40 19.12
C GLY A 63 -3.68 -6.98 17.74
N TYR A 64 -3.89 -7.77 16.69
CA TYR A 64 -3.61 -7.36 15.32
C TYR A 64 -4.61 -6.29 14.85
N CYS A 65 -4.11 -5.28 14.15
CA CYS A 65 -4.94 -4.25 13.55
C CYS A 65 -5.05 -4.52 12.04
N GLY A 66 -5.90 -5.46 11.69
CA GLY A 66 -6.12 -5.91 10.32
C GLY A 66 -7.32 -5.25 9.65
N ILE A 67 -7.68 -5.81 8.51
CA ILE A 67 -8.76 -5.31 7.64
C ILE A 67 -10.11 -5.23 8.37
N ASN A 68 -10.37 -6.16 9.28
CA ASN A 68 -11.62 -6.18 10.06
C ASN A 68 -11.76 -4.94 10.95
N LYS A 69 -10.67 -4.51 11.60
CA LYS A 69 -10.66 -3.30 12.44
C LYS A 69 -10.65 -2.03 11.63
N ILE A 70 -9.97 -2.03 10.48
CA ILE A 70 -9.80 -0.83 9.67
C ILE A 70 -11.00 -0.57 8.76
N HIS A 71 -11.54 -1.62 8.12
CA HIS A 71 -12.54 -1.48 7.05
C HIS A 71 -13.93 -2.00 7.39
N ILE A 72 -14.06 -2.98 8.29
CA ILE A 72 -15.35 -3.64 8.58
C ILE A 72 -16.05 -3.03 9.80
N GLY A 73 -15.37 -2.21 10.57
CA GLY A 73 -15.92 -1.53 11.76
C GLY A 73 -17.06 -0.52 11.49
N GLY A 74 -17.59 -0.47 10.26
CA GLY A 74 -18.68 0.42 9.86
C GLY A 74 -18.23 1.83 9.50
N GLU A 75 -19.19 2.73 9.29
CA GLU A 75 -18.95 4.14 8.93
C GLU A 75 -18.19 4.94 10.01
N GLU A 76 -18.03 4.39 11.20
CA GLU A 76 -17.33 4.97 12.35
C GLU A 76 -15.91 4.45 12.55
N SER A 77 -15.29 3.84 11.53
CA SER A 77 -13.87 3.49 11.65
C SER A 77 -13.03 4.76 11.78
N SER A 78 -12.58 5.05 13.00
CA SER A 78 -11.69 6.19 13.30
C SER A 78 -10.33 6.12 12.60
N PHE A 79 -10.08 5.04 11.87
CA PHE A 79 -8.82 4.79 11.16
C PHE A 79 -8.84 5.26 9.70
N LEU A 80 -10.03 5.49 9.12
CA LEU A 80 -10.16 5.89 7.72
C LEU A 80 -10.72 7.30 7.61
N ILE A 81 -9.94 8.17 7.00
CA ILE A 81 -10.38 9.51 6.64
C ILE A 81 -10.52 9.55 5.12
N ARG A 82 -11.71 9.93 4.65
CA ARG A 82 -11.97 10.06 3.22
C ARG A 82 -11.33 11.35 2.71
N VAL A 83 -10.43 11.22 1.74
CA VAL A 83 -9.89 12.37 1.01
C VAL A 83 -10.98 12.99 0.14
N PRO A 84 -11.20 14.32 0.18
CA PRO A 84 -12.14 15.00 -0.71
C PRO A 84 -11.83 14.74 -2.19
N ASN A 85 -12.87 14.58 -3.00
CA ASN A 85 -12.68 14.29 -4.42
C ASN A 85 -11.92 15.41 -5.16
N ALA A 86 -12.07 16.66 -4.74
CA ALA A 86 -11.33 17.79 -5.29
C ALA A 86 -9.82 17.65 -5.05
N ASP A 87 -9.42 17.29 -3.83
CA ASP A 87 -8.03 17.09 -3.44
C ASP A 87 -7.41 15.90 -4.17
N ALA A 88 -8.16 14.80 -4.28
CA ALA A 88 -7.72 13.63 -5.03
C ALA A 88 -7.54 13.94 -6.52
N ALA A 89 -8.40 14.79 -7.10
CA ALA A 89 -8.29 15.22 -8.50
C ALA A 89 -7.02 16.07 -8.71
N ILE A 90 -6.71 17.02 -7.80
CA ILE A 90 -5.50 17.84 -7.87
C ILE A 90 -4.26 16.95 -7.93
N LEU A 91 -4.14 15.98 -7.02
CA LEU A 91 -2.97 15.09 -6.98
C LEU A 91 -2.89 14.20 -8.22
N ARG A 92 -4.02 13.67 -8.69
CA ARG A 92 -4.06 12.82 -9.88
C ARG A 92 -3.66 13.57 -11.14
N ASP A 93 -4.20 14.76 -11.33
CA ASP A 93 -4.06 15.51 -12.57
C ASP A 93 -2.68 16.22 -12.66
N ALA A 94 -2.12 16.60 -11.50
CA ALA A 94 -0.80 17.25 -11.45
C ALA A 94 0.37 16.25 -11.42
N ALA A 95 0.15 15.00 -10.99
CA ALA A 95 1.24 14.04 -10.77
C ALA A 95 1.99 13.61 -12.05
N ASP A 96 1.36 13.74 -13.22
CA ASP A 96 1.96 13.33 -14.49
C ASP A 96 2.78 14.44 -15.17
N ASP A 97 2.71 15.68 -14.66
CA ASP A 97 3.42 16.83 -15.23
C ASP A 97 4.15 17.62 -14.13
N GLU A 98 5.48 17.64 -14.21
CA GLU A 98 6.33 18.33 -13.24
C GLU A 98 6.05 19.84 -13.20
N GLN A 99 5.81 20.48 -14.33
CA GLN A 99 5.56 21.92 -14.37
C GLN A 99 4.19 22.28 -13.79
N ILE A 100 3.21 21.39 -13.95
CA ILE A 100 1.89 21.53 -13.33
C ILE A 100 2.02 21.30 -11.84
N MET A 101 2.68 20.22 -11.41
CA MET A 101 2.88 19.92 -10.00
C MET A 101 3.61 21.06 -9.26
N ASP A 102 4.64 21.66 -9.85
CA ASP A 102 5.39 22.76 -9.21
C ASP A 102 4.50 23.99 -8.94
N LYS A 103 3.54 24.26 -9.80
CA LYS A 103 2.61 25.39 -9.67
C LYS A 103 1.36 25.07 -8.83
N THR A 104 1.05 23.80 -8.66
CA THR A 104 -0.15 23.35 -7.94
C THR A 104 0.13 23.30 -6.44
N PRO A 105 -0.64 23.92 -5.56
CA PRO A 105 -0.46 23.77 -4.12
C PRO A 105 -0.71 22.31 -3.70
N LEU A 106 -0.09 21.88 -2.60
CA LEU A 106 -0.48 20.61 -2.00
C LEU A 106 -1.94 20.73 -1.53
N PRO A 107 -2.76 19.66 -1.69
CA PRO A 107 -4.10 19.66 -1.14
C PRO A 107 -4.10 19.81 0.37
N GLU A 108 -5.09 20.53 0.92
CA GLU A 108 -5.23 20.75 2.34
C GLU A 108 -5.29 19.43 3.11
N SER A 109 -6.04 18.45 2.64
CA SER A 109 -6.13 17.12 3.26
C SER A 109 -4.78 16.39 3.35
N LEU A 110 -3.86 16.61 2.41
CA LEU A 110 -2.52 16.05 2.48
C LEU A 110 -1.65 16.83 3.47
N GLU A 111 -1.75 18.15 3.50
CA GLU A 111 -1.03 18.98 4.48
C GLU A 111 -1.47 18.65 5.90
N ASP A 112 -2.76 18.47 6.14
CA ASP A 112 -3.32 18.05 7.42
C ASP A 112 -2.78 16.69 7.85
N ALA A 113 -2.80 15.70 6.97
CA ALA A 113 -2.25 14.38 7.25
C ALA A 113 -0.75 14.42 7.58
N MET A 114 0.02 15.27 6.88
CA MET A 114 1.44 15.49 7.18
C MET A 114 1.64 16.14 8.55
N MET A 115 0.80 17.10 8.91
CA MET A 115 0.82 17.77 10.22
C MET A 115 0.45 16.79 11.34
N GLU A 116 -0.59 16.00 11.17
CA GLU A 116 -0.99 14.96 12.13
C GLU A 116 0.12 13.93 12.34
N PHE A 117 0.86 13.58 11.29
CA PHE A 117 2.02 12.72 11.39
C PHE A 117 3.11 13.32 12.28
N ILE A 118 3.45 14.61 12.10
CA ILE A 118 4.43 15.31 12.95
C ILE A 118 3.95 15.38 14.39
N LEU A 119 2.69 15.79 14.63
CA LEU A 119 2.11 15.90 15.96
C LEU A 119 2.07 14.55 16.69
N SER A 120 1.69 13.49 15.99
CA SER A 120 1.67 12.14 16.56
C SER A 120 3.07 11.66 16.96
N TRP A 121 4.12 12.02 16.19
CA TRP A 121 5.49 11.75 16.55
C TRP A 121 5.94 12.55 17.79
N ALA A 122 5.59 13.83 17.88
CA ALA A 122 5.86 14.64 19.05
C ALA A 122 5.22 14.06 20.31
N ILE A 123 3.95 13.63 20.24
CA ILE A 123 3.26 12.94 21.34
C ILE A 123 3.97 11.65 21.74
N ARG A 124 4.44 10.87 20.77
CA ARG A 124 5.18 9.63 21.03
C ARG A 124 6.51 9.92 21.75
N ARG A 125 7.22 10.98 21.40
CA ARG A 125 8.43 11.41 22.12
C ARG A 125 8.12 11.77 23.57
N LEU A 126 7.06 12.53 23.82
CA LEU A 126 6.62 12.85 25.18
C LEU A 126 6.25 11.61 26.02
N ARG A 127 5.89 10.50 25.33
CA ARG A 127 5.60 9.20 25.97
C ARG A 127 6.82 8.28 26.06
N ASN A 128 8.04 8.76 25.79
CA ASN A 128 9.28 7.99 25.74
C ASN A 128 9.21 6.81 24.75
N GLN A 129 8.60 7.01 23.58
CA GLN A 129 8.45 6.02 22.52
C GLN A 129 9.28 6.35 21.26
N GLU A 130 10.29 7.20 21.37
CA GLU A 130 11.15 7.64 20.27
C GLU A 130 11.92 6.48 19.60
N ASN A 131 12.14 5.39 20.33
CA ASN A 131 12.79 4.18 19.78
C ASN A 131 11.85 3.28 18.95
N LYS A 132 10.59 3.66 18.82
CA LYS A 132 9.62 2.92 17.99
C LYS A 132 9.55 3.54 16.59
N HIS A 133 9.45 2.68 15.58
CA HIS A 133 9.26 3.16 14.21
C HIS A 133 8.01 4.03 14.09
N HIS A 134 8.15 5.11 13.34
CA HIS A 134 7.08 6.01 12.99
C HIS A 134 7.25 6.38 11.52
N SER A 135 6.34 5.97 10.67
CA SER A 135 6.44 6.13 9.23
C SER A 135 5.11 6.51 8.62
N MET A 136 5.15 7.33 7.59
CA MET A 136 4.02 7.71 6.75
C MET A 136 4.29 7.28 5.33
N LEU A 137 3.30 6.69 4.67
CA LEU A 137 3.35 6.37 3.24
C LEU A 137 2.40 7.30 2.49
N ILE A 138 2.94 8.05 1.54
CA ILE A 138 2.15 8.84 0.58
C ILE A 138 2.21 8.11 -0.76
N HIS A 139 1.06 7.63 -1.24
CA HIS A 139 0.96 6.86 -2.47
C HIS A 139 -0.23 7.35 -3.32
N VAL A 140 0.07 7.97 -4.45
CA VAL A 140 -0.94 8.56 -5.36
C VAL A 140 -0.95 7.85 -6.71
N LYS A 141 0.23 7.46 -7.20
CA LYS A 141 0.42 6.81 -8.51
C LYS A 141 1.28 5.56 -8.35
N HIS A 142 1.21 4.67 -9.32
CA HIS A 142 1.92 3.38 -9.31
C HIS A 142 3.31 3.42 -9.95
N THR A 143 3.71 4.54 -10.58
CA THR A 143 5.04 4.69 -11.19
C THR A 143 5.91 5.64 -10.39
N ILE A 144 7.21 5.37 -10.36
CA ILE A 144 8.20 6.21 -9.66
C ILE A 144 8.28 7.60 -10.32
N GLU A 145 8.24 7.63 -11.65
CA GLU A 145 8.34 8.87 -12.42
C GLU A 145 7.23 9.85 -12.06
N SER A 146 5.98 9.36 -11.99
CA SER A 146 4.82 10.17 -11.59
C SER A 146 4.84 10.60 -10.11
N MET A 147 5.58 9.88 -9.25
CA MET A 147 5.68 10.24 -7.83
C MET A 147 6.79 11.25 -7.54
N THR A 148 7.80 11.36 -8.40
CA THR A 148 8.99 12.20 -8.17
C THR A 148 8.66 13.69 -7.94
N PRO A 149 7.78 14.33 -8.72
CA PRO A 149 7.41 15.73 -8.50
C PRO A 149 6.69 15.94 -7.16
N LEU A 150 5.81 15.01 -6.78
CA LEU A 150 5.12 15.05 -5.49
C LEU A 150 6.08 14.91 -4.30
N VAL A 151 7.03 13.97 -4.38
CA VAL A 151 8.06 13.78 -3.35
C VAL A 151 8.85 15.06 -3.12
N ARG A 152 9.27 15.75 -4.20
CA ARG A 152 9.97 17.01 -4.10
C ARG A 152 9.14 18.07 -3.37
N LYS A 153 7.89 18.19 -3.73
CA LYS A 153 6.98 19.18 -3.14
C LYS A 153 6.68 18.91 -1.67
N VAL A 154 6.44 17.66 -1.31
CA VAL A 154 6.29 17.24 0.09
C VAL A 154 7.55 17.59 0.88
N LYS A 155 8.74 17.29 0.34
CA LYS A 155 10.00 17.65 0.99
C LYS A 155 10.13 19.17 1.19
N GLN A 156 9.88 19.98 0.16
CA GLN A 156 9.91 21.45 0.26
C GLN A 156 8.94 21.96 1.36
N LYS A 157 7.80 21.33 1.52
CA LYS A 157 6.85 21.70 2.59
C LYS A 157 7.40 21.39 3.97
N PHE A 158 8.02 20.22 4.17
CA PHE A 158 8.69 19.87 5.42
C PHE A 158 9.87 20.83 5.71
N ASP A 159 10.72 21.12 4.75
CA ASP A 159 11.84 22.03 4.89
C ASP A 159 11.36 23.45 5.29
N HIS A 160 10.24 23.89 4.71
CA HIS A 160 9.60 25.15 5.08
C HIS A 160 9.11 25.16 6.53
N TRP A 161 8.42 24.11 6.97
CA TRP A 161 7.95 24.00 8.35
C TRP A 161 9.11 23.94 9.36
N GLU A 162 10.18 23.21 9.03
CA GLU A 162 11.38 23.16 9.85
C GLU A 162 12.00 24.55 10.01
N SER A 163 12.09 25.31 8.94
CA SER A 163 12.59 26.70 8.97
C SER A 163 11.72 27.60 9.85
N LEU A 164 10.39 27.49 9.77
CA LEU A 164 9.48 28.27 10.62
C LEU A 164 9.66 27.95 12.10
N LEU A 165 9.78 26.66 12.44
CA LEU A 165 10.00 26.23 13.82
C LEU A 165 11.36 26.71 14.36
N SER A 166 12.41 26.61 13.57
CA SER A 166 13.75 27.07 13.96
C SER A 166 13.79 28.57 14.25
N ASN A 167 13.17 29.37 13.38
CA ASN A 167 13.09 30.81 13.57
C ASN A 167 12.27 31.20 14.81
N ALA A 168 11.19 30.46 15.11
CA ALA A 168 10.36 30.71 16.30
C ALA A 168 11.12 30.43 17.61
N TYR A 169 12.10 29.52 17.61
CA TYR A 169 12.94 29.23 18.79
C TYR A 169 14.10 30.23 18.96
N GLU A 170 14.51 30.96 17.93
CA GLU A 170 15.57 31.96 18.02
C GLU A 170 15.05 33.33 18.53
N GLU A 171 13.73 33.56 18.52
CA GLU A 171 13.09 34.79 18.97
C GLU A 171 12.69 34.79 20.47
N GLU A 172 12.81 33.66 21.18
CA GLU A 172 12.61 33.52 22.62
C GLU A 172 13.94 33.54 23.39
#